data_aeed89325afbe6f04e8d7c32f44098ed
#
_entry.id   aeed89325afbe6f04e8d7c32f44098ed
#
_cell.length_a   1.000
_cell.length_b   1.000
_cell.length_c   1.000
_cell.angle_alpha   90.00
_cell.angle_beta   90.00
_cell.angle_gamma   90.00
#
_symmetry.space_group_name_H-M   'P 1'
#
loop_
_entity.id
_entity.type
_entity.pdbx_description
1 polymer ?
#
loop_
_entity_poly.entity_id
_entity_poly.type
_entity_poly.pdbx_seq_one_letter_code
_entity_poly.pdbx_strand_id
1 'polypeptide(L)'
;MTGLVDDQLRALLRVPVSASRDGERGDLVAWIDTAFNGGLAIPHKQVSELGLVKESSAEAILADGRCVELETFACFFDWFGNSYETQVAASDGEYPLLGTMLLAGHRLEINYAAKTAELT
;
A
#
# COMPACT_ATOMS: atom_id res chain seq x y z
N MET A 1 11.25 -5.23 -8.18
CA MET A 1 10.90 -5.63 -6.78
C MET A 1 10.29 -7.01 -6.79
N THR A 2 10.76 -7.85 -5.94
CA THR A 2 10.34 -9.25 -5.87
C THR A 2 9.45 -9.45 -4.64
N GLY A 3 8.33 -10.12 -4.84
CA GLY A 3 7.40 -10.49 -3.80
C GLY A 3 7.07 -11.97 -3.85
N LEU A 4 5.98 -12.34 -3.20
CA LEU A 4 5.54 -13.72 -3.15
C LEU A 4 4.03 -13.82 -3.23
N VAL A 5 3.55 -15.02 -3.54
CA VAL A 5 2.14 -15.37 -3.41
C VAL A 5 2.01 -16.27 -2.18
N ASP A 6 1.15 -15.90 -1.24
CA ASP A 6 0.98 -16.67 -0.01
C ASP A 6 0.00 -17.85 -0.19
N ASP A 7 -0.23 -18.61 0.87
CA ASP A 7 -1.10 -19.79 0.82
C ASP A 7 -2.58 -19.46 0.60
N GLN A 8 -2.95 -18.20 0.76
CA GLN A 8 -4.29 -17.68 0.46
C GLN A 8 -4.37 -17.09 -0.94
N LEU A 9 -3.33 -17.30 -1.77
CA LEU A 9 -3.23 -16.82 -3.15
C LEU A 9 -3.19 -15.29 -3.26
N ARG A 10 -2.63 -14.61 -2.26
CA ARG A 10 -2.44 -13.16 -2.29
C ARG A 10 -1.03 -12.85 -2.78
N ALA A 11 -0.94 -11.97 -3.78
CA ALA A 11 0.35 -11.46 -4.26
C ALA A 11 0.78 -10.31 -3.35
N LEU A 12 1.90 -10.48 -2.67
CA LEU A 12 2.38 -9.56 -1.63
C LEU A 12 3.72 -8.96 -2.02
N LEU A 13 3.88 -7.66 -1.76
CA LEU A 13 5.16 -6.94 -1.87
C LEU A 13 5.50 -6.29 -0.55
N ARG A 14 6.79 -6.26 -0.21
CA ARG A 14 7.30 -5.50 0.93
C ARG A 14 7.65 -4.09 0.49
N VAL A 15 7.09 -3.10 1.19
CA VAL A 15 7.37 -1.70 0.94
C VAL A 15 7.94 -1.11 2.23
N PRO A 16 9.17 -0.62 2.23
CA PRO A 16 9.73 0.06 3.40
C PRO A 16 9.04 1.41 3.61
N VAL A 17 8.47 1.63 4.78
CA VAL A 17 7.70 2.82 5.10
C VAL A 17 8.10 3.41 6.44
N SER A 18 7.89 4.71 6.62
CA SER A 18 8.07 5.39 7.91
C SER A 18 7.19 6.63 8.03
N ALA A 19 7.10 7.15 9.25
CA ALA A 19 6.34 8.37 9.55
C ALA A 19 7.12 9.64 9.20
N SER A 20 8.44 9.56 9.03
CA SER A 20 9.29 10.72 8.73
C SER A 20 10.30 10.38 7.64
N ARG A 21 10.77 11.41 6.93
CA ARG A 21 11.69 11.25 5.81
C ARG A 21 12.97 10.52 6.21
N ASP A 22 13.54 10.86 7.35
CA ASP A 22 14.79 10.29 7.84
C ASP A 22 14.55 9.17 8.86
N GLY A 23 13.30 8.78 9.06
CA GLY A 23 12.93 7.72 9.99
C GLY A 23 13.40 6.35 9.52
N GLU A 24 13.66 5.48 10.48
CA GLU A 24 13.95 4.08 10.18
C GLU A 24 12.75 3.44 9.49
N ARG A 25 13.00 2.79 8.34
CA ARG A 25 11.95 2.13 7.57
C ARG A 25 11.54 0.81 8.22
N GLY A 26 10.23 0.64 8.38
CA GLY A 26 9.63 -0.65 8.71
C GLY A 26 9.02 -1.28 7.46
N ASP A 27 9.04 -2.59 7.37
CA ASP A 27 8.46 -3.29 6.22
C ASP A 27 6.93 -3.34 6.32
N LEU A 28 6.27 -2.78 5.32
CA LEU A 28 4.84 -2.94 5.11
C LEU A 28 4.63 -4.05 4.08
N VAL A 29 3.99 -5.14 4.46
CA VAL A 29 3.65 -6.22 3.52
C VAL A 29 2.29 -5.89 2.92
N ALA A 30 2.28 -5.45 1.68
CA ALA A 30 1.07 -4.98 1.01
C ALA A 30 0.55 -6.01 0.00
N TRP A 31 -0.76 -6.17 -0.02
CA TRP A 31 -1.46 -6.98 -1.01
C TRP A 31 -1.64 -6.14 -2.27
N ILE A 32 -1.10 -6.63 -3.39
CA ILE A 32 -1.25 -5.97 -4.69
C ILE A 32 -2.70 -6.09 -5.12
N ASP A 33 -3.37 -4.94 -5.25
CA ASP A 33 -4.79 -4.87 -5.59
C ASP A 33 -4.99 -4.01 -6.83
N THR A 34 -5.16 -4.65 -7.98
CA THR A 34 -5.34 -3.95 -9.26
C THR A 34 -6.72 -3.29 -9.40
N ALA A 35 -7.64 -3.58 -8.49
CA ALA A 35 -8.95 -2.91 -8.42
C ALA A 35 -8.92 -1.64 -7.56
N PHE A 36 -7.84 -1.39 -6.85
CA PHE A 36 -7.66 -0.19 -6.04
C PHE A 36 -6.90 0.87 -6.82
N ASN A 37 -7.52 2.04 -7.03
CA ASN A 37 -6.95 3.13 -7.85
C ASN A 37 -5.98 4.03 -7.11
N GLY A 38 -5.85 3.90 -5.80
CA GLY A 38 -4.91 4.68 -5.00
C GLY A 38 -3.49 4.11 -5.04
N GLY A 39 -2.62 4.66 -4.19
CA GLY A 39 -1.26 4.17 -3.99
C GLY A 39 -1.19 3.12 -2.89
N LEU A 40 -1.28 3.56 -1.64
CA LEU A 40 -1.28 2.68 -0.47
C LEU A 40 -2.52 2.94 0.38
N ALA A 41 -3.15 1.88 0.83
CA ALA A 41 -4.16 1.92 1.88
C ALA A 41 -3.66 1.07 3.04
N ILE A 42 -3.69 1.60 4.26
CA ILE A 42 -3.09 0.94 5.42
C ILE A 42 -4.16 0.80 6.51
N PRO A 43 -4.34 -0.38 7.11
CA PRO A 43 -5.28 -0.55 8.20
C PRO A 43 -5.01 0.43 9.34
N HIS A 44 -6.07 0.92 10.00
CA HIS A 44 -5.96 1.86 11.11
C HIS A 44 -4.98 1.43 12.19
N LYS A 45 -4.98 0.14 12.51
CA LYS A 45 -4.07 -0.41 13.51
C LYS A 45 -2.61 -0.20 13.12
N GLN A 46 -2.27 -0.46 11.87
CA GLN A 46 -0.89 -0.31 11.38
C GLN A 46 -0.52 1.17 11.22
N VAL A 47 -1.46 2.02 10.83
CA VAL A 47 -1.24 3.47 10.82
C VAL A 47 -0.81 3.95 12.20
N SER A 48 -1.49 3.48 13.26
CA SER A 48 -1.14 3.82 14.64
C SER A 48 0.21 3.25 15.06
N GLU A 49 0.49 1.99 14.70
CA GLU A 49 1.77 1.33 15.03
C GLU A 49 2.95 2.02 14.35
N LEU A 50 2.76 2.50 13.13
CA LEU A 50 3.79 3.24 12.39
C LEU A 50 3.94 4.69 12.85
N GLY A 51 2.97 5.19 13.62
CA GLY A 51 3.00 6.57 14.09
C GLY A 51 2.79 7.61 12.98
N LEU A 52 2.05 7.26 11.94
CA LEU A 52 1.81 8.17 10.83
C LEU A 52 1.00 9.39 11.28
N VAL A 53 1.28 10.55 10.69
CA VAL A 53 0.66 11.82 11.02
C VAL A 53 -0.53 12.07 10.11
N LYS A 54 -1.69 12.31 10.72
CA LYS A 54 -2.90 12.63 9.97
C LYS A 54 -2.74 13.98 9.24
N GLU A 55 -3.05 14.00 7.96
CA GLU A 55 -3.00 15.22 7.14
C GLU A 55 -4.36 15.78 6.82
N SER A 56 -5.30 14.93 6.38
CA SER A 56 -6.62 15.38 5.96
C SER A 56 -7.62 14.24 5.93
N SER A 57 -8.83 14.56 5.53
CA SER A 57 -9.86 13.59 5.19
C SER A 57 -10.19 13.75 3.71
N ALA A 58 -10.44 12.64 3.01
CA ALA A 58 -10.81 12.63 1.62
C ALA A 58 -12.07 11.80 1.41
N GLU A 59 -12.90 12.19 0.46
CA GLU A 59 -14.05 11.40 0.06
C GLU A 59 -13.61 10.32 -0.93
N ALA A 60 -14.13 9.12 -0.75
CA ALA A 60 -13.91 8.01 -1.67
C ALA A 60 -15.26 7.37 -2.02
N ILE A 61 -15.37 6.89 -3.25
CA ILE A 61 -16.53 6.15 -3.71
C ILE A 61 -16.18 4.68 -3.71
N LEU A 62 -16.94 3.89 -2.94
CA LEU A 62 -16.77 2.45 -2.88
C LEU A 62 -17.35 1.76 -4.11
N ALA A 63 -16.99 0.49 -4.32
CA ALA A 63 -17.47 -0.30 -5.45
C ALA A 63 -18.99 -0.41 -5.52
N ASP A 64 -19.69 -0.29 -4.38
CA ASP A 64 -21.16 -0.31 -4.31
C ASP A 64 -21.80 1.08 -4.52
N GLY A 65 -20.99 2.10 -4.85
CA GLY A 65 -21.46 3.46 -5.10
C GLY A 65 -21.58 4.34 -3.85
N ARG A 66 -21.32 3.82 -2.65
CA ARG A 66 -21.38 4.62 -1.43
C ARG A 66 -20.20 5.58 -1.36
N CYS A 67 -20.46 6.81 -0.91
CA CYS A 67 -19.42 7.77 -0.56
C CYS A 67 -19.03 7.57 0.89
N VAL A 68 -17.74 7.44 1.15
CA VAL A 68 -17.18 7.36 2.50
C VAL A 68 -16.11 8.42 2.66
N GLU A 69 -15.94 8.90 3.89
CA GLU A 69 -14.85 9.78 4.23
C GLU A 69 -13.68 8.94 4.76
N LEU A 70 -12.52 9.08 4.14
CA LEU A 70 -11.30 8.40 4.55
C LEU A 70 -10.34 9.40 5.17
N GLU A 71 -9.74 9.01 6.29
CA GLU A 71 -8.62 9.75 6.86
C GLU A 71 -7.36 9.45 6.06
N THR A 72 -6.60 10.50 5.75
CA THR A 72 -5.31 10.36 5.06
C THR A 72 -4.16 10.78 5.95
N PHE A 73 -3.04 10.09 5.78
CA PHE A 73 -1.86 10.23 6.62
C PHE A 73 -0.64 10.41 5.75
N ALA A 74 0.32 11.21 6.21
CA ALA A 74 1.60 11.33 5.55
C ALA A 74 2.41 10.06 5.74
N CYS A 75 3.02 9.57 4.67
CA CYS A 75 3.84 8.36 4.70
C CYS A 75 5.05 8.54 3.78
N PHE A 76 6.23 8.20 4.30
CA PHE A 76 7.46 8.15 3.52
C PHE A 76 7.75 6.70 3.19
N PHE A 77 8.08 6.41 1.94
CA PHE A 77 8.32 5.04 1.51
C PHE A 77 9.45 4.98 0.48
N ASP A 78 10.10 3.83 0.41
CA ASP A 78 11.14 3.57 -0.57
C ASP A 78 10.56 2.76 -1.72
N TRP A 79 10.84 3.22 -2.95
CA TRP A 79 10.27 2.65 -4.16
C TRP A 79 11.31 2.71 -5.28
N PHE A 80 11.76 1.55 -5.75
CA PHE A 80 12.78 1.43 -6.79
C PHE A 80 14.02 2.29 -6.52
N GLY A 81 14.54 2.22 -5.30
CA GLY A 81 15.78 2.92 -4.91
C GLY A 81 15.62 4.40 -4.58
N ASN A 82 14.42 4.95 -4.64
CA ASN A 82 14.14 6.33 -4.31
C ASN A 82 13.20 6.43 -3.11
N SER A 83 13.26 7.55 -2.41
CA SER A 83 12.38 7.84 -1.28
C SER A 83 11.32 8.84 -1.70
N TYR A 84 10.07 8.54 -1.39
CA TYR A 84 8.93 9.37 -1.74
C TYR A 84 8.09 9.67 -0.51
N GLU A 85 7.40 10.81 -0.56
CA GLU A 85 6.34 11.15 0.37
C GLU A 85 5.00 11.02 -0.34
N THR A 86 4.03 10.41 0.32
CA THR A 86 2.68 10.27 -0.21
C THR A 86 1.64 10.36 0.89
N GLN A 87 0.40 10.54 0.51
CA GLN A 87 -0.72 10.36 1.42
C GLN A 87 -1.24 8.93 1.29
N VAL A 88 -1.44 8.28 2.42
CA VAL A 88 -2.06 6.96 2.47
C VAL A 88 -3.42 7.06 3.12
N ALA A 89 -4.37 6.27 2.65
CA ALA A 89 -5.68 6.17 3.26
C ALA A 89 -5.65 5.14 4.39
N ALA A 90 -6.24 5.50 5.53
CA ALA A 90 -6.48 4.53 6.59
C ALA A 90 -7.72 3.71 6.23
N SER A 91 -7.66 2.40 6.38
CA SER A 91 -8.73 1.49 6.01
C SER A 91 -9.21 0.64 7.19
N ASP A 92 -10.43 0.11 7.06
CA ASP A 92 -10.98 -0.87 8.00
C ASP A 92 -10.60 -2.31 7.65
N GLY A 93 -9.88 -2.51 6.55
CA GLY A 93 -9.42 -3.83 6.12
C GLY A 93 -8.35 -4.42 7.03
N GLU A 94 -8.03 -5.69 6.82
CA GLU A 94 -7.01 -6.40 7.60
C GLU A 94 -5.62 -6.28 6.98
N TYR A 95 -5.55 -6.04 5.68
CA TYR A 95 -4.30 -6.00 4.92
C TYR A 95 -4.05 -4.63 4.32
N PRO A 96 -2.80 -4.17 4.34
CA PRO A 96 -2.40 -3.05 3.51
C PRO A 96 -2.62 -3.38 2.03
N LEU A 97 -3.08 -2.40 1.25
CA LEU A 97 -3.29 -2.55 -0.19
C LEU A 97 -2.34 -1.66 -0.96
N LEU A 98 -1.82 -2.19 -2.05
CA LEU A 98 -0.99 -1.47 -3.00
C LEU A 98 -1.74 -1.37 -4.32
N GLY A 99 -2.05 -0.16 -4.73
CA GLY A 99 -2.94 0.11 -5.84
C GLY A 99 -2.26 0.55 -7.12
N THR A 100 -3.08 0.84 -8.11
CA THR A 100 -2.62 1.11 -9.47
C THR A 100 -1.81 2.39 -9.63
N MET A 101 -1.96 3.36 -8.73
CA MET A 101 -1.10 4.56 -8.78
C MET A 101 0.38 4.22 -8.64
N LEU A 102 0.73 3.24 -7.82
CA LEU A 102 2.11 2.79 -7.67
C LEU A 102 2.51 1.78 -8.75
N LEU A 103 1.55 1.07 -9.32
CA LEU A 103 1.82 0.10 -10.39
C LEU A 103 1.99 0.77 -11.76
N ALA A 104 1.48 1.99 -11.93
CA ALA A 104 1.52 2.69 -13.20
C ALA A 104 2.96 2.85 -13.70
N GLY A 105 3.18 2.56 -14.97
CA GLY A 105 4.50 2.60 -15.58
C GLY A 105 5.37 1.38 -15.29
N HIS A 106 4.85 0.40 -14.57
CA HIS A 106 5.54 -0.83 -14.21
C HIS A 106 4.88 -2.06 -14.84
N ARG A 107 5.64 -3.14 -14.90
CA ARG A 107 5.14 -4.45 -15.32
C ARG A 107 5.01 -5.34 -14.08
N LEU A 108 3.82 -5.85 -13.85
CA LEU A 108 3.54 -6.80 -12.78
C LEU A 108 3.40 -8.20 -13.37
N GLU A 109 4.18 -9.14 -12.84
CA GLU A 109 4.07 -10.56 -13.19
C GLU A 109 3.82 -11.36 -11.94
N ILE A 110 2.71 -12.10 -11.91
CA ILE A 110 2.33 -12.97 -10.80
C ILE A 110 2.31 -14.39 -11.32
N ASN A 111 3.11 -15.25 -10.68
CA ASN A 111 3.16 -16.67 -11.01
C ASN A 111 2.59 -17.46 -9.83
N TYR A 112 1.35 -17.92 -9.97
CA TYR A 112 0.67 -18.64 -8.90
C TYR A 112 1.22 -20.05 -8.72
N ALA A 113 1.76 -20.68 -9.78
CA ALA A 113 2.37 -22.00 -9.68
C ALA A 113 3.67 -21.97 -8.88
N ALA A 114 4.53 -20.98 -9.16
CA ALA A 114 5.80 -20.81 -8.46
C ALA A 114 5.66 -19.99 -7.16
N LYS A 115 4.49 -19.38 -6.92
CA LYS A 115 4.21 -18.50 -5.78
C LYS A 115 5.16 -17.30 -5.71
N THR A 116 5.39 -16.68 -6.85
CA THR A 116 6.24 -15.48 -6.96
C THR A 116 5.46 -14.32 -7.53
N ALA A 117 5.88 -13.11 -7.16
CA ALA A 117 5.40 -11.88 -7.76
C ALA A 117 6.59 -10.99 -8.07
N GLU A 118 6.57 -10.32 -9.22
CA GLU A 118 7.67 -9.48 -9.64
C GLU A 118 7.14 -8.20 -10.26
N LEU A 119 7.71 -7.07 -9.83
CA LEU A 119 7.38 -5.74 -10.35
C LEU A 119 8.66 -5.12 -10.91
N THR A 120 8.62 -4.76 -12.19
CA THR A 120 9.78 -4.18 -12.89
C THR A 120 9.48 -2.83 -13.54
#